data_7a7bba4d75eb002a656d3d566cbb61f8
#
_entry.id   7a7bba4d75eb002a656d3d566cbb61f8
#
_cell.length_a   1.000
_cell.length_b   1.000
_cell.length_c   1.000
_cell.angle_alpha   90.00
_cell.angle_beta   90.00
_cell.angle_gamma   90.00
#
_symmetry.space_group_name_H-M   'P 1'
#
loop_
_entity.id
_entity.type
_entity.pdbx_description
1 polymer ?
#
loop_
_entity_poly.entity_id
_entity_poly.type
_entity_poly.pdbx_seq_one_letter_code
_entity_poly.pdbx_strand_id
1 'polypeptide(L)'
;MIPLMRPLNFILCLAVATHCWAEDNSLSEHAITSAVNIPVSSEFTEVQNLVNLGLQCSVMGDTEQASTAFQQALQVDSDCILAHVGMLISTPTGSGAYKTHLARLNELMPGAVLTPVEEWYLSTLLQYIGGDLHGAATAFKERAARYRRDTLAACWDIVLNHYAYKEGTEEITRRAEALLERYPENPLVHFCRALLEECSTPPSERALTCGLKATEALPGNPAARLLAGRLLCNAGQAEDAVVLFRKTLDNTSADSEAYVIAQLSLISALVQQHSRNSWVEALKEARKIAQKASSCPLTGNSGVLLHWEGRNTLLRLLVLQKTPPARQAINTAAKACNAPDGDPVRIVQNCLVEAIRARSLAETNRKSAALEQLSKAEKHYQELQRAGEEIKKKGGMSAACVRRAEQVCMAAMYRAKIALYPNTADIWQEHLNEVLQIPQPRFLPPVLPQ
;
A
#
# COMPACT_ATOMS: atom_id res chain seq x y z
N MET A 1 1.20 6.63 34.68
CA MET A 1 -0.18 6.08 34.53
C MET A 1 -0.70 6.50 33.18
N ILE A 2 -0.51 5.67 32.17
CA ILE A 2 -1.00 5.89 30.81
C ILE A 2 -2.43 5.31 30.76
N PRO A 3 -3.45 6.04 30.33
CA PRO A 3 -4.81 5.52 30.31
C PRO A 3 -4.93 4.42 29.25
N LEU A 4 -5.31 3.23 29.72
CA LEU A 4 -5.67 2.08 28.90
C LEU A 4 -6.83 2.45 27.96
N MET A 5 -6.53 2.63 26.68
CA MET A 5 -7.54 2.69 25.64
C MET A 5 -8.11 1.30 25.39
N ARG A 6 -9.43 1.17 25.55
CA ARG A 6 -10.18 -0.06 25.26
C ARG A 6 -10.03 -0.45 23.80
N PRO A 7 -9.71 -1.71 23.49
CA PRO A 7 -9.67 -2.19 22.11
C PRO A 7 -11.08 -2.35 21.55
N LEU A 8 -11.34 -1.74 20.41
CA LEU A 8 -12.45 -2.18 19.55
C LEU A 8 -12.06 -3.53 18.93
N ASN A 9 -12.86 -4.52 19.24
CA ASN A 9 -12.70 -5.89 18.80
C ASN A 9 -12.76 -6.00 17.28
N PHE A 10 -11.60 -6.23 16.64
CA PHE A 10 -11.53 -6.95 15.37
C PHE A 10 -11.08 -8.37 15.68
N ILE A 11 -12.01 -9.31 15.53
CA ILE A 11 -11.77 -10.73 15.76
C ILE A 11 -10.84 -11.26 14.67
N LEU A 12 -9.70 -11.77 15.12
CA LEU A 12 -8.71 -12.46 14.32
C LEU A 12 -8.91 -13.97 14.44
N CYS A 13 -8.93 -14.69 13.34
CA CYS A 13 -8.63 -16.12 13.31
C CYS A 13 -7.27 -16.34 12.67
N LEU A 14 -6.39 -16.96 13.44
CA LEU A 14 -5.10 -17.51 13.00
C LEU A 14 -5.33 -18.80 12.23
N ALA A 15 -4.59 -19.01 11.15
CA ALA A 15 -4.25 -20.33 10.66
C ALA A 15 -2.77 -20.40 10.33
N VAL A 16 -2.17 -21.35 10.96
CA VAL A 16 -0.79 -21.81 10.94
C VAL A 16 -0.38 -22.26 9.54
N ALA A 17 0.76 -21.80 9.07
CA ALA A 17 1.54 -22.48 8.04
C ALA A 17 2.99 -22.57 8.50
N THR A 18 3.35 -23.71 9.03
CA THR A 18 4.71 -24.10 9.30
C THR A 18 5.28 -24.86 8.08
N HIS A 19 6.56 -24.58 7.81
CA HIS A 19 7.51 -25.38 7.03
C HIS A 19 7.39 -25.38 5.50
N CYS A 20 8.30 -24.64 4.89
CA CYS A 20 9.32 -25.12 3.95
C CYS A 20 10.07 -23.92 3.38
N TRP A 21 11.19 -23.56 3.96
CA TRP A 21 12.15 -22.64 3.30
C TRP A 21 13.56 -22.95 3.77
N ALA A 22 14.23 -23.74 3.01
CA ALA A 22 15.67 -23.72 2.88
C ALA A 22 15.91 -23.80 1.38
N GLU A 23 16.25 -22.67 0.75
CA GLU A 23 17.15 -22.61 -0.41
C GLU A 23 17.25 -21.16 -0.90
N ASP A 24 18.47 -20.63 -0.82
CA ASP A 24 19.06 -19.53 -1.58
C ASP A 24 18.27 -18.22 -1.75
N ASN A 25 18.05 -17.50 -0.66
CA ASN A 25 17.97 -16.05 -0.69
C ASN A 25 19.20 -15.48 0.04
N SER A 26 20.38 -15.59 -0.57
CA SER A 26 21.49 -14.70 -0.23
C SER A 26 21.03 -13.28 -0.62
N LEU A 27 20.40 -12.58 0.34
CA LEU A 27 20.22 -11.15 0.30
C LEU A 27 21.56 -10.57 -0.13
N SER A 28 21.58 -9.78 -1.18
CA SER A 28 22.81 -9.14 -1.64
C SER A 28 23.26 -8.18 -0.54
N GLU A 29 24.02 -8.71 0.42
CA GLU A 29 24.55 -8.00 1.60
C GLU A 29 25.35 -6.75 1.24
N HIS A 30 25.75 -6.60 -0.02
CA HIS A 30 26.70 -5.58 -0.45
C HIS A 30 26.09 -4.23 -0.87
N ALA A 31 24.81 -4.16 -1.19
CA ALA A 31 24.20 -2.92 -1.69
C ALA A 31 23.67 -1.99 -0.59
N ILE A 32 23.44 -2.49 0.62
CA ILE A 32 22.71 -1.76 1.67
C ILE A 32 23.65 -1.14 2.72
N THR A 33 24.90 -1.55 2.78
CA THR A 33 25.82 -1.27 3.89
C THR A 33 26.41 0.14 3.96
N SER A 34 26.19 1.03 2.99
CA SER A 34 27.01 2.25 2.89
C SER A 34 26.45 3.53 3.50
N ALA A 35 25.20 3.59 3.98
CA ALA A 35 24.62 4.90 4.30
C ALA A 35 23.84 5.06 5.61
N VAL A 36 23.45 3.99 6.33
CA VAL A 36 22.63 4.14 7.54
C VAL A 36 23.08 3.14 8.60
N ASN A 37 23.77 3.63 9.61
CA ASN A 37 24.01 2.86 10.83
C ASN A 37 23.38 3.61 12.01
N ILE A 38 22.14 3.24 12.34
CA ILE A 38 21.60 3.58 13.65
C ILE A 38 22.35 2.67 14.64
N PRO A 39 23.03 3.23 15.63
CA PRO A 39 23.64 2.40 16.66
C PRO A 39 22.53 1.67 17.41
N VAL A 40 22.69 0.37 17.57
CA VAL A 40 21.78 -0.50 18.32
C VAL A 40 22.52 -0.98 19.56
N SER A 41 21.90 -0.92 20.74
CA SER A 41 22.47 -1.35 22.03
C SER A 41 22.53 -2.89 22.13
N SER A 42 23.09 -3.51 21.11
CA SER A 42 23.39 -4.94 21.08
C SER A 42 24.89 -5.14 20.89
N GLU A 43 25.45 -6.12 21.58
CA GLU A 43 26.87 -6.49 21.44
C GLU A 43 27.19 -7.12 20.08
N PHE A 44 26.15 -7.52 19.32
CA PHE A 44 26.27 -8.24 18.05
C PHE A 44 26.14 -7.29 16.86
N THR A 45 27.19 -7.15 16.07
CA THR A 45 27.18 -6.35 14.83
C THR A 45 26.12 -6.85 13.84
N GLU A 46 25.86 -8.16 13.80
CA GLU A 46 24.82 -8.77 12.97
C GLU A 46 23.43 -8.21 13.32
N VAL A 47 23.10 -8.10 14.61
CA VAL A 47 21.82 -7.51 15.07
C VAL A 47 21.68 -6.08 14.58
N GLN A 48 22.74 -5.28 14.67
CA GLN A 48 22.75 -3.92 14.17
C GLN A 48 22.45 -3.85 12.68
N ASN A 49 23.08 -4.71 11.86
CA ASN A 49 22.86 -4.76 10.42
C ASN A 49 21.41 -5.19 10.09
N LEU A 50 20.89 -6.21 10.75
CA LEU A 50 19.54 -6.73 10.56
C LEU A 50 18.47 -5.70 10.97
N VAL A 51 18.64 -5.01 12.09
CA VAL A 51 17.72 -3.93 12.51
C VAL A 51 17.72 -2.79 11.50
N ASN A 52 18.88 -2.35 11.04
CA ASN A 52 18.97 -1.31 10.03
C ASN A 52 18.35 -1.73 8.70
N LEU A 53 18.54 -2.97 8.26
CA LEU A 53 17.88 -3.54 7.09
C LEU A 53 16.35 -3.55 7.26
N GLY A 54 15.86 -4.05 8.39
CA GLY A 54 14.43 -4.08 8.68
C GLY A 54 13.78 -2.69 8.68
N LEU A 55 14.46 -1.68 9.25
CA LEU A 55 13.99 -0.29 9.23
C LEU A 55 13.98 0.30 7.81
N GLN A 56 14.96 -0.01 6.97
CA GLN A 56 14.97 0.40 5.56
C GLN A 56 13.83 -0.24 4.77
N CYS A 57 13.61 -1.55 4.94
CA CYS A 57 12.48 -2.25 4.34
C CYS A 57 11.13 -1.65 4.82
N SER A 58 11.03 -1.26 6.10
CA SER A 58 9.86 -0.59 6.64
C SER A 58 9.60 0.77 5.97
N VAL A 59 10.66 1.56 5.69
CA VAL A 59 10.55 2.80 4.90
C VAL A 59 9.99 2.52 3.52
N MET A 60 10.40 1.46 2.86
CA MET A 60 9.90 1.06 1.53
C MET A 60 8.51 0.43 1.56
N GLY A 61 7.99 0.08 2.74
CA GLY A 61 6.72 -0.63 2.91
C GLY A 61 6.81 -2.13 2.59
N ASP A 62 8.00 -2.69 2.56
CA ASP A 62 8.24 -4.13 2.42
C ASP A 62 8.15 -4.80 3.80
N THR A 63 6.93 -5.05 4.25
CA THR A 63 6.66 -5.60 5.58
C THR A 63 7.16 -7.03 5.75
N GLU A 64 7.25 -7.81 4.69
CA GLU A 64 7.70 -9.21 4.72
C GLU A 64 9.22 -9.27 4.94
N GLN A 65 10.02 -8.56 4.14
CA GLN A 65 11.46 -8.50 4.34
C GLN A 65 11.82 -7.80 5.66
N ALA A 66 11.09 -6.74 6.03
CA ALA A 66 11.27 -6.07 7.32
C ALA A 66 11.06 -7.04 8.49
N SER A 67 9.95 -7.77 8.49
CA SER A 67 9.63 -8.77 9.52
C SER A 67 10.70 -9.87 9.59
N THR A 68 11.16 -10.37 8.43
CA THR A 68 12.22 -11.38 8.36
C THR A 68 13.51 -10.87 8.98
N ALA A 69 13.94 -9.65 8.64
CA ALA A 69 15.17 -9.07 9.19
C ALA A 69 15.06 -8.86 10.71
N PHE A 70 13.94 -8.36 11.21
CA PHE A 70 13.74 -8.19 12.65
C PHE A 70 13.65 -9.53 13.39
N GLN A 71 13.02 -10.56 12.79
CA GLN A 71 13.00 -11.89 13.38
C GLN A 71 14.40 -12.51 13.49
N GLN A 72 15.22 -12.37 12.44
CA GLN A 72 16.61 -12.81 12.48
C GLN A 72 17.41 -12.06 13.55
N ALA A 73 17.22 -10.74 13.68
CA ALA A 73 17.84 -9.96 14.76
C ALA A 73 17.46 -10.52 16.14
N LEU A 74 16.18 -10.84 16.36
CA LEU A 74 15.67 -11.40 17.61
C LEU A 74 16.11 -12.85 17.86
N GLN A 75 16.51 -13.61 16.83
CA GLN A 75 17.12 -14.92 17.00
C GLN A 75 18.54 -14.82 17.55
N VAL A 76 19.26 -13.75 17.22
CA VAL A 76 20.63 -13.49 17.73
C VAL A 76 20.59 -12.79 19.09
N ASP A 77 19.73 -11.81 19.24
CA ASP A 77 19.53 -11.03 20.47
C ASP A 77 18.04 -10.85 20.76
N SER A 78 17.50 -11.73 21.62
CA SER A 78 16.08 -11.77 21.97
C SER A 78 15.60 -10.53 22.74
N ASP A 79 16.50 -9.69 23.22
CA ASP A 79 16.22 -8.52 24.03
C ASP A 79 16.42 -7.19 23.26
N CYS A 80 16.72 -7.29 21.97
CA CYS A 80 16.89 -6.12 21.10
C CYS A 80 15.57 -5.33 20.95
N ILE A 81 15.50 -4.18 21.63
CA ILE A 81 14.30 -3.34 21.73
C ILE A 81 13.84 -2.82 20.35
N LEU A 82 14.77 -2.32 19.54
CA LEU A 82 14.43 -1.81 18.21
C LEU A 82 13.92 -2.91 17.26
N ALA A 83 14.40 -4.16 17.42
CA ALA A 83 13.85 -5.27 16.66
C ALA A 83 12.42 -5.61 17.08
N HIS A 84 12.08 -5.58 18.37
CA HIS A 84 10.69 -5.72 18.82
C HIS A 84 9.79 -4.61 18.28
N VAL A 85 10.24 -3.35 18.31
CA VAL A 85 9.48 -2.23 17.70
C VAL A 85 9.31 -2.43 16.20
N GLY A 86 10.37 -2.88 15.51
CA GLY A 86 10.29 -3.24 14.10
C GLY A 86 9.25 -4.32 13.79
N MET A 87 9.15 -5.35 14.64
CA MET A 87 8.09 -6.36 14.56
C MET A 87 6.70 -5.77 14.73
N LEU A 88 6.51 -4.78 15.63
CA LEU A 88 5.22 -4.08 15.77
C LEU A 88 4.84 -3.29 14.51
N ILE A 89 5.83 -2.72 13.79
CA ILE A 89 5.60 -2.02 12.52
C ILE A 89 5.20 -3.01 11.41
N SER A 90 5.84 -4.19 11.39
CA SER A 90 5.74 -5.15 10.29
C SER A 90 4.61 -6.17 10.45
N THR A 91 3.99 -6.26 11.64
CA THR A 91 2.91 -7.20 11.93
C THR A 91 1.55 -6.51 12.05
N PRO A 92 0.46 -7.18 11.64
CA PRO A 92 -0.88 -6.61 11.78
C PRO A 92 -1.21 -6.28 13.24
N THR A 93 -1.69 -5.06 13.50
CA THR A 93 -2.08 -4.61 14.84
C THR A 93 -3.14 -5.55 15.44
N GLY A 94 -2.91 -5.99 16.69
CA GLY A 94 -3.81 -6.87 17.41
C GLY A 94 -3.64 -8.37 17.11
N SER A 95 -2.73 -8.75 16.20
CA SER A 95 -2.35 -10.15 15.97
C SER A 95 -1.70 -10.78 17.21
N GLY A 96 -1.60 -12.11 17.25
CA GLY A 96 -0.87 -12.82 18.30
C GLY A 96 0.59 -12.37 18.37
N ALA A 97 1.28 -12.31 17.23
CA ALA A 97 2.65 -11.84 17.13
C ALA A 97 2.81 -10.40 17.62
N TYR A 98 1.93 -9.48 17.19
CA TYR A 98 1.93 -8.10 17.68
C TYR A 98 1.85 -8.04 19.21
N LYS A 99 0.92 -8.78 19.82
CA LYS A 99 0.73 -8.81 21.29
C LYS A 99 1.94 -9.39 22.01
N THR A 100 2.58 -10.42 21.44
CA THR A 100 3.80 -11.01 22.01
C THR A 100 4.94 -10.00 22.04
N HIS A 101 5.20 -9.31 20.92
CA HIS A 101 6.28 -8.32 20.85
C HIS A 101 5.98 -7.10 21.71
N LEU A 102 4.72 -6.66 21.81
CA LEU A 102 4.32 -5.57 22.70
C LEU A 102 4.50 -5.93 24.19
N ALA A 103 4.14 -7.16 24.59
CA ALA A 103 4.34 -7.64 25.95
C ALA A 103 5.84 -7.69 26.28
N ARG A 104 6.66 -8.25 25.38
CA ARG A 104 8.11 -8.32 25.59
C ARG A 104 8.75 -6.93 25.67
N LEU A 105 8.35 -6.00 24.82
CA LEU A 105 8.81 -4.62 24.87
C LEU A 105 8.51 -3.97 26.23
N ASN A 106 7.31 -4.16 26.79
CA ASN A 106 6.92 -3.63 28.11
C ASN A 106 7.74 -4.25 29.26
N GLU A 107 8.19 -5.50 29.13
CA GLU A 107 9.08 -6.16 30.10
C GLU A 107 10.50 -5.60 30.03
N LEU A 108 11.03 -5.34 28.83
CA LEU A 108 12.40 -4.90 28.61
C LEU A 108 12.62 -3.42 28.93
N MET A 109 11.62 -2.57 28.62
CA MET A 109 11.74 -1.11 28.76
C MET A 109 12.20 -0.60 30.14
N PRO A 110 11.73 -1.14 31.28
CA PRO A 110 12.13 -0.60 32.59
C PRO A 110 13.62 -0.75 32.92
N GLY A 111 14.31 -1.72 32.32
CA GLY A 111 15.74 -1.98 32.54
C GLY A 111 16.64 -1.60 31.36
N ALA A 112 16.07 -1.04 30.30
CA ALA A 112 16.78 -0.77 29.06
C ALA A 112 17.84 0.33 29.20
N VAL A 113 19.05 0.06 28.73
CA VAL A 113 20.11 1.06 28.55
C VAL A 113 20.24 1.33 27.05
N LEU A 114 19.55 2.36 26.58
CA LEU A 114 19.52 2.75 25.18
C LEU A 114 20.48 3.90 24.89
N THR A 115 21.01 3.93 23.68
CA THR A 115 21.67 5.14 23.20
C THR A 115 20.65 6.25 22.97
N PRO A 116 21.04 7.53 23.03
CA PRO A 116 20.11 8.65 22.74
C PRO A 116 19.47 8.57 21.35
N VAL A 117 20.15 7.93 20.42
CA VAL A 117 19.64 7.71 19.05
C VAL A 117 18.53 6.66 19.06
N GLU A 118 18.75 5.52 19.72
CA GLU A 118 17.74 4.46 19.85
C GLU A 118 16.51 4.94 20.59
N GLU A 119 16.70 5.65 21.71
CA GLU A 119 15.59 6.21 22.50
C GLU A 119 14.72 7.12 21.64
N TRP A 120 15.36 7.94 20.80
CA TRP A 120 14.65 8.81 19.89
C TRP A 120 13.87 8.02 18.81
N TYR A 121 14.52 7.03 18.15
CA TYR A 121 13.84 6.19 17.16
C TYR A 121 12.69 5.40 17.79
N LEU A 122 12.93 4.82 18.97
CA LEU A 122 11.92 4.10 19.74
C LEU A 122 10.68 4.97 19.98
N SER A 123 10.87 6.17 20.55
CA SER A 123 9.74 7.06 20.87
C SER A 123 8.97 7.48 19.62
N THR A 124 9.68 7.82 18.52
CA THR A 124 9.08 8.27 17.28
C THR A 124 8.34 7.13 16.54
N LEU A 125 8.93 5.93 16.50
CA LEU A 125 8.29 4.76 15.91
C LEU A 125 7.07 4.29 16.72
N LEU A 126 7.10 4.42 18.05
CA LEU A 126 5.93 4.16 18.89
C LEU A 126 4.80 5.18 18.67
N GLN A 127 5.10 6.45 18.40
CA GLN A 127 4.09 7.43 17.95
C GLN A 127 3.46 6.99 16.63
N TYR A 128 4.28 6.57 15.66
CA TYR A 128 3.80 6.05 14.38
C TYR A 128 2.88 4.83 14.54
N ILE A 129 3.29 3.84 15.36
CA ILE A 129 2.51 2.64 15.68
C ILE A 129 1.21 3.00 16.41
N GLY A 130 1.27 3.99 17.30
CA GLY A 130 0.11 4.52 18.05
C GLY A 130 -0.90 5.29 17.16
N GLY A 131 -0.58 5.51 15.89
CA GLY A 131 -1.43 6.20 14.92
C GLY A 131 -1.24 7.71 14.84
N ASP A 132 -0.29 8.28 15.58
CA ASP A 132 0.10 9.69 15.44
C ASP A 132 1.06 9.89 14.27
N LEU A 133 0.51 9.74 13.07
CA LEU A 133 1.26 9.89 11.82
C LEU A 133 1.84 11.29 11.67
N HIS A 134 1.09 12.32 12.11
CA HIS A 134 1.54 13.71 12.00
C HIS A 134 2.67 14.04 12.98
N GLY A 135 2.58 13.56 14.22
CA GLY A 135 3.65 13.70 15.21
C GLY A 135 4.93 13.02 14.75
N ALA A 136 4.84 11.77 14.32
CA ALA A 136 5.98 11.03 13.79
C ALA A 136 6.60 11.72 12.55
N ALA A 137 5.79 12.19 11.59
CA ALA A 137 6.28 12.90 10.40
C ALA A 137 7.03 14.20 10.80
N THR A 138 6.51 14.95 11.77
CA THR A 138 7.15 16.16 12.29
C THR A 138 8.48 15.83 12.95
N ALA A 139 8.52 14.81 13.84
CA ALA A 139 9.73 14.39 14.53
C ALA A 139 10.83 13.96 13.55
N PHE A 140 10.49 13.15 12.53
CA PHE A 140 11.45 12.74 11.50
C PHE A 140 11.97 13.92 10.68
N LYS A 141 11.13 14.90 10.35
CA LYS A 141 11.53 16.12 9.65
C LYS A 141 12.52 16.95 10.48
N GLU A 142 12.24 17.15 11.76
CA GLU A 142 13.12 17.90 12.68
C GLU A 142 14.47 17.19 12.84
N ARG A 143 14.47 15.86 12.96
CA ARG A 143 15.68 15.07 13.03
C ARG A 143 16.51 15.15 11.74
N ALA A 144 15.89 14.99 10.59
CA ALA A 144 16.56 15.09 9.29
C ALA A 144 17.19 16.49 9.07
N ALA A 145 16.53 17.55 9.53
CA ALA A 145 17.05 18.90 9.48
C ALA A 145 18.28 19.10 10.39
N ARG A 146 18.24 18.53 11.61
CA ARG A 146 19.28 18.66 12.63
C ARG A 146 20.48 17.74 12.37
N TYR A 147 20.22 16.50 11.94
CA TYR A 147 21.23 15.45 11.75
C TYR A 147 21.34 15.06 10.28
N ARG A 148 22.02 15.87 9.50
CA ARG A 148 22.11 15.73 8.05
C ARG A 148 22.70 14.41 7.52
N ARG A 149 23.34 13.60 8.39
CA ARG A 149 23.87 12.28 8.07
C ARG A 149 22.89 11.15 8.38
N ASP A 150 21.78 11.44 9.06
CA ASP A 150 20.74 10.47 9.34
C ASP A 150 19.82 10.31 8.12
N THR A 151 20.31 9.56 7.14
CA THR A 151 19.61 9.35 5.86
C THR A 151 18.30 8.59 6.06
N LEU A 152 18.24 7.69 7.07
CA LEU A 152 17.01 6.94 7.35
C LEU A 152 15.92 7.87 7.89
N ALA A 153 16.26 8.77 8.82
CA ALA A 153 15.29 9.77 9.29
C ALA A 153 14.82 10.68 8.16
N ALA A 154 15.72 11.07 7.23
CA ALA A 154 15.34 11.86 6.07
C ALA A 154 14.41 11.10 5.11
N CYS A 155 14.61 9.81 4.92
CA CYS A 155 13.72 8.97 4.12
C CYS A 155 12.36 8.78 4.79
N TRP A 156 12.32 8.55 6.12
CA TRP A 156 11.07 8.53 6.88
C TRP A 156 10.32 9.86 6.81
N ASP A 157 11.03 11.01 6.91
CA ASP A 157 10.46 12.35 6.72
C ASP A 157 9.72 12.45 5.38
N ILE A 158 10.42 12.16 4.27
CA ILE A 158 9.84 12.25 2.92
C ILE A 158 8.59 11.38 2.81
N VAL A 159 8.68 10.14 3.26
CA VAL A 159 7.62 9.17 3.12
C VAL A 159 6.40 9.48 3.97
N LEU A 160 6.61 9.82 5.25
CA LEU A 160 5.49 10.11 6.15
C LEU A 160 4.82 11.42 5.80
N ASN A 161 5.56 12.47 5.43
CA ASN A 161 4.95 13.73 5.00
C ASN A 161 4.22 13.60 3.67
N HIS A 162 4.72 12.76 2.73
CA HIS A 162 3.99 12.43 1.51
C HIS A 162 2.62 11.81 1.80
N TYR A 163 2.55 10.85 2.75
CA TYR A 163 1.29 10.18 3.10
C TYR A 163 0.44 10.90 4.15
N ALA A 164 1.04 11.80 4.95
CA ALA A 164 0.31 12.59 5.93
C ALA A 164 -0.47 13.76 5.31
N TYR A 165 -0.19 14.12 4.05
CA TYR A 165 -0.78 15.26 3.33
C TYR A 165 -0.66 16.60 4.08
N LYS A 166 0.37 16.73 4.94
CA LYS A 166 0.53 17.91 5.78
C LYS A 166 1.29 19.03 5.07
N GLU A 167 2.16 18.67 4.14
CA GLU A 167 3.02 19.59 3.41
C GLU A 167 2.71 19.55 1.91
N GLY A 168 2.98 20.66 1.22
CA GLY A 168 2.87 20.71 -0.23
C GLY A 168 3.90 19.78 -0.89
N THR A 169 3.50 19.13 -1.97
CA THR A 169 4.34 18.19 -2.73
C THR A 169 5.67 18.82 -3.16
N GLU A 170 5.68 20.11 -3.50
CA GLU A 170 6.90 20.85 -3.92
C GLU A 170 7.97 20.87 -2.84
N GLU A 171 7.59 21.13 -1.58
CA GLU A 171 8.54 21.20 -0.47
C GLU A 171 9.14 19.82 -0.16
N ILE A 172 8.31 18.78 -0.18
CA ILE A 172 8.77 17.39 0.02
C ILE A 172 9.71 16.99 -1.12
N THR A 173 9.35 17.33 -2.36
CA THR A 173 10.19 17.07 -3.55
C THR A 173 11.53 17.80 -3.45
N ARG A 174 11.56 19.05 -3.03
CA ARG A 174 12.80 19.81 -2.83
C ARG A 174 13.73 19.13 -1.80
N ARG A 175 13.16 18.60 -0.70
CA ARG A 175 13.95 17.85 0.30
C ARG A 175 14.48 16.53 -0.27
N ALA A 176 13.68 15.82 -1.04
CA ALA A 176 14.09 14.57 -1.70
C ALA A 176 15.22 14.82 -2.73
N GLU A 177 15.14 15.89 -3.53
CA GLU A 177 16.21 16.26 -4.46
C GLU A 177 17.50 16.61 -3.70
N ALA A 178 17.43 17.43 -2.66
CA ALA A 178 18.61 17.77 -1.85
C ALA A 178 19.23 16.53 -1.17
N LEU A 179 18.42 15.55 -0.81
CA LEU A 179 18.88 14.27 -0.26
C LEU A 179 19.56 13.42 -1.35
N LEU A 180 18.98 13.38 -2.55
CA LEU A 180 19.53 12.66 -3.71
C LEU A 180 20.85 13.26 -4.20
N GLU A 181 21.00 14.59 -4.21
CA GLU A 181 22.27 15.25 -4.51
C GLU A 181 23.38 14.87 -3.54
N ARG A 182 23.03 14.69 -2.26
CA ARG A 182 23.99 14.30 -1.22
C ARG A 182 24.35 12.82 -1.25
N TYR A 183 23.40 11.98 -1.61
CA TYR A 183 23.54 10.52 -1.60
C TYR A 183 23.08 9.90 -2.93
N PRO A 184 23.77 10.22 -4.04
CA PRO A 184 23.33 9.86 -5.40
C PRO A 184 23.32 8.35 -5.69
N GLU A 185 24.03 7.56 -4.88
CA GLU A 185 24.10 6.09 -5.05
C GLU A 185 23.23 5.33 -4.02
N ASN A 186 22.51 6.05 -3.14
CA ASN A 186 21.71 5.37 -2.11
C ASN A 186 20.36 4.90 -2.68
N PRO A 187 20.08 3.58 -2.72
CA PRO A 187 18.87 3.06 -3.32
C PRO A 187 17.58 3.47 -2.59
N LEU A 188 17.64 3.64 -1.25
CA LEU A 188 16.49 4.09 -0.47
C LEU A 188 16.13 5.55 -0.80
N VAL A 189 17.13 6.40 -1.05
CA VAL A 189 16.93 7.79 -1.47
C VAL A 189 16.31 7.84 -2.86
N HIS A 190 16.79 7.02 -3.79
CA HIS A 190 16.18 6.86 -5.11
C HIS A 190 14.72 6.41 -5.00
N PHE A 191 14.45 5.41 -4.16
CA PHE A 191 13.08 4.95 -3.91
C PHE A 191 12.19 6.09 -3.40
N CYS A 192 12.62 6.84 -2.37
CA CYS A 192 11.86 7.95 -1.80
C CYS A 192 11.59 9.05 -2.83
N ARG A 193 12.57 9.40 -3.69
CA ARG A 193 12.35 10.38 -4.76
C ARG A 193 11.34 9.89 -5.80
N ALA A 194 11.45 8.66 -6.22
CA ALA A 194 10.53 8.04 -7.18
C ALA A 194 9.10 7.99 -6.64
N LEU A 195 8.93 7.69 -5.35
CA LEU A 195 7.65 7.56 -4.67
C LEU A 195 6.78 8.83 -4.75
N LEU A 196 7.40 10.01 -4.75
CA LEU A 196 6.68 11.28 -4.77
C LEU A 196 5.85 11.48 -6.05
N GLU A 197 6.18 10.78 -7.12
CA GLU A 197 5.49 10.86 -8.39
C GLU A 197 4.77 9.55 -8.78
N GLU A 198 4.55 8.64 -7.82
CA GLU A 198 3.91 7.34 -8.10
C GLU A 198 2.52 7.44 -8.74
N CYS A 199 1.82 8.57 -8.53
CA CYS A 199 0.50 8.87 -9.10
C CYS A 199 0.54 9.87 -10.26
N SER A 200 1.70 10.42 -10.59
CA SER A 200 1.84 11.39 -11.68
C SER A 200 1.71 10.73 -13.05
N THR A 201 1.00 11.37 -13.97
CA THR A 201 0.77 10.85 -15.32
C THR A 201 0.95 11.97 -16.35
N PRO A 202 2.07 12.03 -17.07
CA PRO A 202 3.26 11.18 -16.91
C PRO A 202 4.08 11.58 -15.67
N PRO A 203 4.89 10.65 -15.10
CA PRO A 203 5.91 11.01 -14.13
C PRO A 203 7.06 11.73 -14.82
N SER A 204 7.88 12.45 -14.05
CA SER A 204 9.11 13.04 -14.59
C SER A 204 10.13 11.95 -14.96
N GLU A 205 11.00 12.25 -15.92
CA GLU A 205 12.12 11.39 -16.29
C GLU A 205 13.02 11.10 -15.07
N ARG A 206 13.15 12.08 -14.18
CA ARG A 206 13.90 11.96 -12.93
C ARG A 206 13.31 10.88 -12.00
N ALA A 207 11.98 10.91 -11.80
CA ALA A 207 11.30 9.93 -10.96
C ALA A 207 11.40 8.51 -11.54
N LEU A 208 11.24 8.38 -12.86
CA LEU A 208 11.38 7.11 -13.56
C LEU A 208 12.79 6.54 -13.43
N THR A 209 13.82 7.37 -13.67
CA THR A 209 15.22 7.00 -13.51
C THR A 209 15.51 6.55 -12.06
N CYS A 210 15.00 7.28 -11.08
CA CYS A 210 15.16 6.92 -9.67
C CYS A 210 14.49 5.58 -9.33
N GLY A 211 13.27 5.34 -9.82
CA GLY A 211 12.58 4.06 -9.61
C GLY A 211 13.33 2.86 -10.19
N LEU A 212 13.89 3.01 -11.40
CA LEU A 212 14.69 1.98 -12.05
C LEU A 212 16.02 1.74 -11.29
N LYS A 213 16.74 2.79 -10.89
CA LYS A 213 17.97 2.67 -10.09
C LYS A 213 17.72 1.98 -8.75
N ALA A 214 16.63 2.32 -8.06
CA ALA A 214 16.25 1.61 -6.83
C ALA A 214 16.02 0.12 -7.08
N THR A 215 15.40 -0.26 -8.20
CA THR A 215 15.13 -1.65 -8.57
C THR A 215 16.43 -2.40 -8.94
N GLU A 216 17.36 -1.75 -9.63
CA GLU A 216 18.67 -2.33 -9.99
C GLU A 216 19.53 -2.59 -8.75
N ALA A 217 19.55 -1.64 -7.82
CA ALA A 217 20.33 -1.75 -6.59
C ALA A 217 19.69 -2.70 -5.56
N LEU A 218 18.38 -2.91 -5.61
CA LEU A 218 17.61 -3.77 -4.70
C LEU A 218 16.83 -4.83 -5.48
N PRO A 219 17.50 -5.74 -6.20
CA PRO A 219 16.85 -6.69 -7.11
C PRO A 219 15.92 -7.69 -6.41
N GLY A 220 16.12 -7.95 -5.11
CA GLY A 220 15.25 -8.77 -4.27
C GLY A 220 14.02 -8.04 -3.71
N ASN A 221 13.97 -6.71 -3.77
CA ASN A 221 12.93 -5.95 -3.10
C ASN A 221 11.66 -5.78 -3.97
N PRO A 222 10.51 -6.36 -3.57
CA PRO A 222 9.26 -6.26 -4.34
C PRO A 222 8.70 -4.83 -4.37
N ALA A 223 8.87 -4.03 -3.31
CA ALA A 223 8.33 -2.68 -3.26
C ALA A 223 9.02 -1.75 -4.27
N ALA A 224 10.34 -1.86 -4.45
CA ALA A 224 11.07 -1.12 -5.48
C ALA A 224 10.58 -1.48 -6.89
N ARG A 225 10.42 -2.78 -7.20
CA ARG A 225 9.89 -3.24 -8.49
C ARG A 225 8.46 -2.79 -8.75
N LEU A 226 7.60 -2.84 -7.73
CA LEU A 226 6.22 -2.38 -7.83
C LEU A 226 6.13 -0.88 -8.10
N LEU A 227 6.96 -0.08 -7.44
CA LEU A 227 7.02 1.36 -7.67
C LEU A 227 7.50 1.68 -9.08
N ALA A 228 8.63 1.09 -9.52
CA ALA A 228 9.16 1.29 -10.87
C ALA A 228 8.14 0.86 -11.95
N GLY A 229 7.49 -0.29 -11.77
CA GLY A 229 6.45 -0.77 -12.69
C GLY A 229 5.26 0.19 -12.78
N ARG A 230 4.83 0.80 -11.66
CA ARG A 230 3.77 1.82 -11.68
C ARG A 230 4.19 3.09 -12.43
N LEU A 231 5.41 3.57 -12.20
CA LEU A 231 5.93 4.72 -12.92
C LEU A 231 6.03 4.45 -14.42
N LEU A 232 6.48 3.25 -14.83
CA LEU A 232 6.50 2.84 -16.24
C LEU A 232 5.08 2.81 -16.85
N CYS A 233 4.08 2.26 -16.14
CA CYS A 233 2.69 2.32 -16.57
C CYS A 233 2.23 3.77 -16.78
N ASN A 234 2.52 4.65 -15.82
CA ASN A 234 2.11 6.05 -15.87
C ASN A 234 2.86 6.85 -16.97
N ALA A 235 4.05 6.38 -17.36
CA ALA A 235 4.81 6.90 -18.51
C ALA A 235 4.36 6.32 -19.86
N GLY A 236 3.35 5.43 -19.88
CA GLY A 236 2.90 4.74 -21.10
C GLY A 236 3.77 3.56 -21.55
N GLN A 237 4.74 3.14 -20.73
CA GLN A 237 5.67 2.03 -21.01
C GLN A 237 5.13 0.72 -20.39
N ALA A 238 3.92 0.35 -20.81
CA ALA A 238 3.20 -0.77 -20.20
C ALA A 238 3.87 -2.14 -20.42
N GLU A 239 4.63 -2.32 -21.50
CA GLU A 239 5.35 -3.56 -21.79
C GLU A 239 6.45 -3.81 -20.75
N ASP A 240 7.27 -2.80 -20.46
CA ASP A 240 8.34 -2.88 -19.47
C ASP A 240 7.78 -3.07 -18.06
N ALA A 241 6.66 -2.40 -17.75
CA ALA A 241 5.94 -2.58 -16.48
C ALA A 241 5.48 -4.03 -16.30
N VAL A 242 4.93 -4.67 -17.34
CA VAL A 242 4.54 -6.10 -17.30
C VAL A 242 5.71 -7.00 -16.93
N VAL A 243 6.90 -6.73 -17.46
CA VAL A 243 8.11 -7.51 -17.13
C VAL A 243 8.44 -7.40 -15.63
N LEU A 244 8.40 -6.18 -15.07
CA LEU A 244 8.68 -5.98 -13.65
C LEU A 244 7.63 -6.64 -12.75
N PHE A 245 6.35 -6.53 -13.08
CA PHE A 245 5.28 -7.15 -12.30
C PHE A 245 5.34 -8.67 -12.33
N ARG A 246 5.61 -9.29 -13.48
CA ARG A 246 5.83 -10.74 -13.58
C ARG A 246 7.03 -11.19 -12.74
N LYS A 247 8.16 -10.48 -12.86
CA LYS A 247 9.33 -10.75 -12.02
C LYS A 247 9.04 -10.62 -10.52
N THR A 248 8.13 -9.71 -10.14
CA THR A 248 7.69 -9.60 -8.75
C THR A 248 6.87 -10.82 -8.35
N LEU A 249 5.92 -11.27 -9.19
CA LEU A 249 5.10 -12.46 -8.93
C LEU A 249 5.95 -13.73 -8.79
N ASP A 250 7.00 -13.87 -9.62
CA ASP A 250 7.89 -15.03 -9.60
C ASP A 250 8.76 -15.11 -8.32
N ASN A 251 9.02 -13.95 -7.69
CA ASN A 251 9.92 -13.83 -6.55
C ASN A 251 9.22 -13.50 -5.22
N THR A 252 7.89 -13.57 -5.16
CA THR A 252 7.13 -13.30 -3.93
C THR A 252 6.18 -14.45 -3.62
N SER A 253 5.94 -14.68 -2.32
CA SER A 253 4.97 -15.68 -1.88
C SER A 253 3.57 -15.34 -2.41
N ALA A 254 2.85 -16.35 -2.90
CA ALA A 254 1.48 -16.17 -3.41
C ALA A 254 0.48 -15.64 -2.36
N ASP A 255 0.80 -15.76 -1.08
CA ASP A 255 -0.03 -15.28 0.03
C ASP A 255 0.41 -13.91 0.55
N SER A 256 1.51 -13.35 0.01
CA SER A 256 1.99 -12.04 0.39
C SER A 256 1.13 -10.91 -0.18
N GLU A 257 1.14 -9.78 0.50
CA GLU A 257 0.51 -8.55 0.04
C GLU A 257 1.15 -8.05 -1.26
N ALA A 258 2.48 -8.11 -1.37
CA ALA A 258 3.22 -7.71 -2.56
C ALA A 258 2.80 -8.52 -3.79
N TYR A 259 2.53 -9.83 -3.65
CA TYR A 259 2.01 -10.66 -4.73
C TYR A 259 0.65 -10.17 -5.23
N VAL A 260 -0.29 -9.91 -4.33
CA VAL A 260 -1.63 -9.41 -4.69
C VAL A 260 -1.54 -8.07 -5.40
N ILE A 261 -0.71 -7.15 -4.89
CA ILE A 261 -0.48 -5.84 -5.52
C ILE A 261 0.14 -6.00 -6.91
N ALA A 262 1.15 -6.88 -7.05
CA ALA A 262 1.79 -7.15 -8.33
C ALA A 262 0.80 -7.69 -9.36
N GLN A 263 -0.07 -8.62 -8.96
CA GLN A 263 -1.08 -9.22 -9.83
C GLN A 263 -2.12 -8.19 -10.29
N LEU A 264 -2.60 -7.32 -9.39
CA LEU A 264 -3.52 -6.24 -9.73
C LEU A 264 -2.86 -5.19 -10.64
N SER A 265 -1.59 -4.87 -10.39
CA SER A 265 -0.80 -3.94 -11.21
C SER A 265 -0.49 -4.53 -12.60
N LEU A 266 -0.21 -5.83 -12.68
CA LEU A 266 -0.05 -6.55 -13.95
C LEU A 266 -1.32 -6.45 -14.79
N ILE A 267 -2.50 -6.65 -14.21
CA ILE A 267 -3.77 -6.51 -14.92
C ILE A 267 -3.92 -5.10 -15.49
N SER A 268 -3.57 -4.08 -14.71
CA SER A 268 -3.61 -2.68 -15.16
C SER A 268 -2.67 -2.43 -16.34
N ALA A 269 -1.43 -2.92 -16.28
CA ALA A 269 -0.46 -2.79 -17.35
C ALA A 269 -0.89 -3.54 -18.65
N LEU A 270 -1.44 -4.75 -18.51
CA LEU A 270 -1.96 -5.52 -19.63
C LEU A 270 -3.13 -4.81 -20.34
N VAL A 271 -4.01 -4.15 -19.59
CA VAL A 271 -5.09 -3.34 -20.16
C VAL A 271 -4.55 -2.16 -20.95
N GLN A 272 -3.50 -1.50 -20.45
CA GLN A 272 -2.88 -0.36 -21.12
C GLN A 272 -2.15 -0.71 -22.43
N GLN A 273 -1.76 -1.96 -22.64
CA GLN A 273 -1.16 -2.39 -23.92
C GLN A 273 -2.15 -2.35 -25.10
N HIS A 274 -3.44 -2.20 -24.84
CA HIS A 274 -4.51 -2.13 -25.86
C HIS A 274 -4.53 -3.26 -26.90
N SER A 275 -3.81 -4.38 -26.64
CA SER A 275 -3.81 -5.54 -27.54
C SER A 275 -4.89 -6.55 -27.14
N ARG A 276 -5.41 -7.31 -28.15
CA ARG A 276 -6.38 -8.36 -27.88
C ARG A 276 -5.83 -9.45 -26.95
N ASN A 277 -4.57 -9.82 -27.13
CA ASN A 277 -3.94 -10.88 -26.34
C ASN A 277 -3.75 -10.43 -24.89
N SER A 278 -3.25 -9.21 -24.67
CA SER A 278 -3.09 -8.63 -23.33
C SER A 278 -4.44 -8.50 -22.61
N TRP A 279 -5.49 -8.15 -23.34
CA TRP A 279 -6.84 -8.10 -22.78
C TRP A 279 -7.34 -9.47 -22.30
N VAL A 280 -7.12 -10.53 -23.11
CA VAL A 280 -7.49 -11.90 -22.74
C VAL A 280 -6.72 -12.36 -21.50
N GLU A 281 -5.42 -12.04 -21.44
CA GLU A 281 -4.57 -12.32 -20.28
C GLU A 281 -5.06 -11.55 -19.04
N ALA A 282 -5.32 -10.25 -19.15
CA ALA A 282 -5.85 -9.44 -18.08
C ALA A 282 -7.14 -10.02 -17.47
N LEU A 283 -8.07 -10.45 -18.30
CA LEU A 283 -9.30 -11.12 -17.87
C LEU A 283 -9.04 -12.46 -17.17
N LYS A 284 -8.07 -13.24 -17.65
CA LYS A 284 -7.67 -14.51 -17.03
C LYS A 284 -7.13 -14.27 -15.64
N GLU A 285 -6.21 -13.31 -15.49
CA GLU A 285 -5.63 -12.95 -14.18
C GLU A 285 -6.69 -12.37 -13.22
N ALA A 286 -7.58 -11.50 -13.73
CA ALA A 286 -8.67 -10.95 -12.92
C ALA A 286 -9.65 -12.04 -12.41
N ARG A 287 -9.92 -13.08 -13.21
CA ARG A 287 -10.72 -14.23 -12.75
C ARG A 287 -10.03 -15.04 -11.66
N LYS A 288 -8.71 -15.25 -11.78
CA LYS A 288 -7.92 -15.93 -10.73
C LYS A 288 -8.00 -15.18 -9.41
N ILE A 289 -7.78 -13.86 -9.42
CA ILE A 289 -7.88 -13.03 -8.22
C ILE A 289 -9.29 -13.07 -7.63
N ALA A 290 -10.32 -12.90 -8.44
CA ALA A 290 -11.70 -12.93 -7.97
C ALA A 290 -12.10 -14.29 -7.38
N GLN A 291 -11.57 -15.38 -7.91
CA GLN A 291 -11.74 -16.73 -7.37
C GLN A 291 -11.01 -16.88 -6.02
N LYS A 292 -9.75 -16.47 -5.95
CA LYS A 292 -8.97 -16.46 -4.70
C LYS A 292 -9.66 -15.61 -3.63
N ALA A 293 -10.15 -14.42 -3.97
CA ALA A 293 -10.91 -13.55 -3.07
C ALA A 293 -12.18 -14.22 -2.52
N SER A 294 -12.82 -15.12 -3.28
CA SER A 294 -14.03 -15.82 -2.84
C SER A 294 -13.75 -16.93 -1.84
N SER A 295 -12.54 -17.49 -1.83
CA SER A 295 -12.12 -18.58 -0.94
C SER A 295 -11.24 -18.12 0.23
N CYS A 296 -10.71 -16.90 0.16
CA CYS A 296 -9.82 -16.35 1.19
C CYS A 296 -10.63 -15.73 2.34
N PRO A 297 -10.27 -15.97 3.61
CA PRO A 297 -10.88 -15.25 4.74
C PRO A 297 -10.53 -13.74 4.68
N LEU A 298 -11.42 -12.89 5.22
CA LEU A 298 -11.24 -11.44 5.35
C LEU A 298 -10.21 -11.10 6.44
N THR A 299 -9.03 -11.72 6.40
CA THR A 299 -8.00 -11.54 7.42
C THR A 299 -6.73 -10.98 6.81
N GLY A 300 -6.11 -10.03 7.50
CA GLY A 300 -4.88 -9.36 7.05
C GLY A 300 -5.09 -8.42 5.86
N ASN A 301 -4.03 -7.68 5.50
CA ASN A 301 -4.06 -6.70 4.42
C ASN A 301 -4.30 -7.35 3.04
N SER A 302 -3.67 -8.49 2.78
CA SER A 302 -3.85 -9.23 1.51
C SER A 302 -5.29 -9.74 1.32
N GLY A 303 -5.92 -10.23 2.39
CA GLY A 303 -7.34 -10.64 2.35
C GLY A 303 -8.27 -9.47 2.05
N VAL A 304 -8.06 -8.34 2.71
CA VAL A 304 -8.82 -7.11 2.49
C VAL A 304 -8.62 -6.59 1.05
N LEU A 305 -7.38 -6.55 0.54
CA LEU A 305 -7.08 -6.17 -0.84
C LEU A 305 -7.76 -7.08 -1.87
N LEU A 306 -7.70 -8.39 -1.66
CA LEU A 306 -8.36 -9.36 -2.53
C LEU A 306 -9.87 -9.12 -2.59
N HIS A 307 -10.51 -8.87 -1.45
CA HIS A 307 -11.94 -8.64 -1.40
C HIS A 307 -12.36 -7.28 -1.99
N TRP A 308 -11.57 -6.23 -1.80
CA TRP A 308 -11.94 -4.89 -2.29
C TRP A 308 -11.56 -4.68 -3.76
N GLU A 309 -10.31 -4.98 -4.12
CA GLU A 309 -9.77 -4.66 -5.43
C GLU A 309 -9.86 -5.86 -6.39
N GLY A 310 -9.59 -7.09 -5.91
CA GLY A 310 -9.54 -8.26 -6.77
C GLY A 310 -10.87 -8.56 -7.45
N ARG A 311 -11.96 -8.57 -6.69
CA ARG A 311 -13.31 -8.81 -7.24
C ARG A 311 -13.78 -7.65 -8.12
N ASN A 312 -13.52 -6.42 -7.68
CA ASN A 312 -13.96 -5.23 -8.41
C ASN A 312 -13.17 -5.02 -9.71
N THR A 313 -11.92 -5.44 -9.76
CA THR A 313 -11.11 -5.42 -10.98
C THR A 313 -11.75 -6.27 -12.08
N LEU A 314 -12.16 -7.50 -11.78
CA LEU A 314 -12.88 -8.34 -12.75
C LEU A 314 -14.17 -7.67 -13.23
N LEU A 315 -14.96 -7.10 -12.31
CA LEU A 315 -16.20 -6.43 -12.67
C LEU A 315 -15.99 -5.25 -13.60
N ARG A 316 -14.97 -4.42 -13.34
CA ARG A 316 -14.61 -3.28 -14.21
C ARG A 316 -14.22 -3.75 -15.62
N LEU A 317 -13.42 -4.81 -15.73
CA LEU A 317 -13.05 -5.39 -17.04
C LEU A 317 -14.27 -5.96 -17.79
N LEU A 318 -15.17 -6.63 -17.09
CA LEU A 318 -16.39 -7.16 -17.68
C LEU A 318 -17.34 -6.06 -18.20
N VAL A 319 -17.40 -4.91 -17.49
CA VAL A 319 -18.15 -3.73 -17.96
C VAL A 319 -17.60 -3.24 -19.29
N LEU A 320 -16.26 -3.17 -19.41
CA LEU A 320 -15.60 -2.73 -20.65
C LEU A 320 -15.87 -3.67 -21.84
N GLN A 321 -16.13 -4.97 -21.60
CA GLN A 321 -16.49 -5.92 -22.66
C GLN A 321 -17.88 -5.67 -23.27
N LYS A 322 -18.80 -5.02 -22.56
CA LYS A 322 -20.18 -4.72 -23.03
C LYS A 322 -20.99 -5.94 -23.49
N THR A 323 -20.61 -7.17 -23.06
CA THR A 323 -21.26 -8.43 -23.48
C THR A 323 -22.40 -8.84 -22.54
N PRO A 324 -23.43 -9.58 -23.00
CA PRO A 324 -24.49 -10.10 -22.12
C PRO A 324 -23.98 -10.99 -20.97
N PRO A 325 -23.03 -11.92 -21.17
CA PRO A 325 -22.44 -12.69 -20.08
C PRO A 325 -21.74 -11.81 -19.02
N ALA A 326 -21.09 -10.72 -19.46
CA ALA A 326 -20.46 -9.77 -18.55
C ALA A 326 -21.49 -9.09 -17.64
N ARG A 327 -22.64 -8.67 -18.18
CA ARG A 327 -23.74 -8.09 -17.38
C ARG A 327 -24.30 -9.07 -16.37
N GLN A 328 -24.45 -10.35 -16.73
CA GLN A 328 -24.89 -11.39 -15.80
C GLN A 328 -23.87 -11.61 -14.67
N ALA A 329 -22.57 -11.62 -15.00
CA ALA A 329 -21.50 -11.74 -14.04
C ALA A 329 -21.48 -10.57 -13.03
N ILE A 330 -21.73 -9.34 -13.49
CA ILE A 330 -21.87 -8.16 -12.60
C ILE A 330 -23.03 -8.37 -11.61
N ASN A 331 -24.19 -8.85 -12.09
CA ASN A 331 -25.34 -9.10 -11.23
C ASN A 331 -25.10 -10.23 -10.22
N THR A 332 -24.34 -11.25 -10.59
CA THR A 332 -23.97 -12.35 -9.70
C THR A 332 -22.98 -11.86 -8.62
N ALA A 333 -21.98 -11.08 -9.01
CA ALA A 333 -20.98 -10.56 -8.09
C ALA A 333 -21.59 -9.61 -7.04
N ALA A 334 -22.62 -8.86 -7.41
CA ALA A 334 -23.35 -8.02 -6.49
C ALA A 334 -23.98 -8.77 -5.30
N LYS A 335 -24.31 -10.05 -5.50
CA LYS A 335 -24.93 -10.90 -4.47
C LYS A 335 -23.92 -11.65 -3.60
N ALA A 336 -22.64 -11.61 -3.95
CA ALA A 336 -21.64 -12.51 -3.39
C ALA A 336 -20.73 -11.88 -2.31
N CYS A 337 -21.14 -10.77 -1.68
CA CYS A 337 -20.39 -10.21 -0.56
C CYS A 337 -20.68 -11.00 0.73
N ASN A 338 -19.63 -11.57 1.33
CA ASN A 338 -19.75 -12.37 2.56
C ASN A 338 -19.54 -11.56 3.85
N ALA A 339 -19.26 -10.25 3.75
CA ALA A 339 -19.09 -9.41 4.93
C ALA A 339 -20.44 -9.11 5.60
N PRO A 340 -20.50 -8.97 6.94
CA PRO A 340 -21.72 -8.59 7.66
C PRO A 340 -22.32 -7.26 7.19
N ASP A 341 -23.60 -7.05 7.42
CA ASP A 341 -24.26 -5.76 7.20
C ASP A 341 -23.62 -4.70 8.11
N GLY A 342 -23.34 -3.53 7.55
CA GLY A 342 -22.67 -2.42 8.26
C GLY A 342 -21.14 -2.52 8.31
N ASP A 343 -20.54 -3.62 7.84
CA ASP A 343 -19.10 -3.71 7.70
C ASP A 343 -18.59 -2.74 6.62
N PRO A 344 -17.56 -1.92 6.89
CA PRO A 344 -16.99 -1.01 5.90
C PRO A 344 -16.62 -1.67 4.58
N VAL A 345 -16.13 -2.91 4.60
CA VAL A 345 -15.82 -3.70 3.39
C VAL A 345 -17.07 -3.90 2.54
N ARG A 346 -18.20 -4.27 3.17
CA ARG A 346 -19.47 -4.46 2.46
C ARG A 346 -20.02 -3.13 1.92
N ILE A 347 -19.91 -2.05 2.68
CA ILE A 347 -20.33 -0.71 2.23
C ILE A 347 -19.56 -0.31 0.97
N VAL A 348 -18.22 -0.45 0.96
CA VAL A 348 -17.37 -0.17 -0.19
C VAL A 348 -17.77 -1.04 -1.38
N GLN A 349 -17.94 -2.33 -1.17
CA GLN A 349 -18.31 -3.26 -2.25
C GLN A 349 -19.67 -2.93 -2.84
N ASN A 350 -20.66 -2.60 -2.02
CA ASN A 350 -21.97 -2.19 -2.51
C ASN A 350 -21.89 -0.89 -3.32
N CYS A 351 -21.17 0.12 -2.83
CA CYS A 351 -20.93 1.36 -3.55
C CYS A 351 -20.31 1.10 -4.94
N LEU A 352 -19.25 0.30 -5.01
CA LEU A 352 -18.57 -0.02 -6.26
C LEU A 352 -19.46 -0.79 -7.24
N VAL A 353 -20.19 -1.79 -6.75
CA VAL A 353 -21.07 -2.59 -7.60
C VAL A 353 -22.19 -1.73 -8.19
N GLU A 354 -22.83 -0.88 -7.37
CA GLU A 354 -23.90 -0.02 -7.87
C GLU A 354 -23.41 1.06 -8.84
N ALA A 355 -22.20 1.64 -8.59
CA ALA A 355 -21.58 2.58 -9.54
C ALA A 355 -21.23 1.90 -10.87
N ILE A 356 -20.69 0.68 -10.84
CA ILE A 356 -20.38 -0.12 -12.04
C ILE A 356 -21.67 -0.48 -12.81
N ARG A 357 -22.74 -0.84 -12.11
CA ARG A 357 -24.06 -1.08 -12.71
C ARG A 357 -24.61 0.18 -13.36
N ALA A 358 -24.55 1.31 -12.68
CA ALA A 358 -24.97 2.59 -13.22
C ALA A 358 -24.25 2.90 -14.54
N ARG A 359 -22.93 2.74 -14.59
CA ARG A 359 -22.14 2.90 -15.81
C ARG A 359 -22.60 1.96 -16.93
N SER A 360 -22.73 0.67 -16.63
CA SER A 360 -23.17 -0.33 -17.64
C SER A 360 -24.57 -0.03 -18.20
N LEU A 361 -25.48 0.44 -17.36
CA LEU A 361 -26.83 0.84 -17.78
C LEU A 361 -26.81 2.14 -18.60
N ALA A 362 -25.99 3.11 -18.25
CA ALA A 362 -25.81 4.35 -19.00
C ALA A 362 -25.26 4.08 -20.41
N GLU A 363 -24.22 3.26 -20.52
CA GLU A 363 -23.63 2.86 -21.80
C GLU A 363 -24.60 2.06 -22.70
N THR A 364 -25.66 1.48 -22.13
CA THR A 364 -26.74 0.80 -22.86
C THR A 364 -27.99 1.66 -23.02
N ASN A 365 -27.87 2.98 -22.82
CA ASN A 365 -28.93 3.98 -22.94
C ASN A 365 -30.15 3.78 -22.02
N ARG A 366 -29.97 3.07 -20.89
CA ARG A 366 -31.01 2.85 -19.87
C ARG A 366 -30.90 3.87 -18.75
N LYS A 367 -31.06 5.17 -19.10
CA LYS A 367 -30.77 6.32 -18.21
C LYS A 367 -31.48 6.29 -16.87
N SER A 368 -32.80 6.02 -16.83
CA SER A 368 -33.56 6.01 -15.57
C SER A 368 -33.05 4.92 -14.59
N ALA A 369 -32.80 3.73 -15.08
CA ALA A 369 -32.24 2.65 -14.26
C ALA A 369 -30.79 2.94 -13.83
N ALA A 370 -30.00 3.61 -14.67
CA ALA A 370 -28.66 4.03 -14.33
C ALA A 370 -28.64 5.07 -13.22
N LEU A 371 -29.55 6.06 -13.25
CA LEU A 371 -29.72 7.07 -12.21
C LEU A 371 -30.11 6.45 -10.86
N GLU A 372 -31.01 5.47 -10.87
CA GLU A 372 -31.38 4.73 -9.65
C GLU A 372 -30.17 4.03 -9.02
N GLN A 373 -29.37 3.35 -9.83
CA GLN A 373 -28.18 2.65 -9.32
C GLN A 373 -27.11 3.65 -8.83
N LEU A 374 -26.92 4.76 -9.53
CA LEU A 374 -25.98 5.81 -9.09
C LEU A 374 -26.42 6.42 -7.75
N SER A 375 -27.70 6.67 -7.55
CA SER A 375 -28.24 7.17 -6.26
C SER A 375 -27.97 6.16 -5.11
N LYS A 376 -28.07 4.86 -5.37
CA LYS A 376 -27.71 3.84 -4.38
C LYS A 376 -26.21 3.86 -4.07
N ALA A 377 -25.36 4.00 -5.09
CA ALA A 377 -23.91 4.12 -4.89
C ALA A 377 -23.55 5.37 -4.04
N GLU A 378 -24.16 6.51 -4.33
CA GLU A 378 -23.99 7.76 -3.56
C GLU A 378 -24.42 7.60 -2.10
N LYS A 379 -25.51 6.89 -1.84
CA LYS A 379 -25.94 6.57 -0.47
C LYS A 379 -24.91 5.72 0.28
N HIS A 380 -24.40 4.64 -0.32
CA HIS A 380 -23.34 3.82 0.27
C HIS A 380 -22.05 4.60 0.47
N TYR A 381 -21.71 5.50 -0.44
CA TYR A 381 -20.55 6.37 -0.26
C TYR A 381 -20.71 7.30 0.97
N GLN A 382 -21.88 7.88 1.18
CA GLN A 382 -22.16 8.67 2.39
C GLN A 382 -22.11 7.82 3.67
N GLU A 383 -22.57 6.57 3.62
CA GLU A 383 -22.43 5.62 4.73
C GLU A 383 -20.95 5.32 5.03
N LEU A 384 -20.13 5.12 4.00
CA LEU A 384 -18.69 4.94 4.14
C LEU A 384 -18.01 6.16 4.78
N GLN A 385 -18.35 7.37 4.32
CA GLN A 385 -17.81 8.61 4.90
C GLN A 385 -18.13 8.70 6.39
N ARG A 386 -19.38 8.46 6.80
CA ARG A 386 -19.79 8.49 8.21
C ARG A 386 -19.04 7.44 9.05
N ALA A 387 -18.96 6.21 8.56
CA ALA A 387 -18.24 5.15 9.26
C ALA A 387 -16.72 5.42 9.32
N GLY A 388 -16.17 6.09 8.31
CA GLY A 388 -14.76 6.42 8.20
C GLY A 388 -14.29 7.61 9.05
N GLU A 389 -15.18 8.55 9.41
CA GLU A 389 -14.79 9.78 10.12
C GLU A 389 -14.06 9.53 11.44
N GLU A 390 -14.53 8.60 12.26
CA GLU A 390 -13.89 8.26 13.54
C GLU A 390 -12.53 7.58 13.33
N ILE A 391 -12.40 6.79 12.27
CA ILE A 391 -11.13 6.11 11.92
C ILE A 391 -10.13 7.13 11.39
N LYS A 392 -10.57 8.07 10.55
CA LYS A 392 -9.70 9.14 10.00
C LYS A 392 -9.15 10.07 11.08
N LYS A 393 -9.96 10.41 12.10
CA LYS A 393 -9.52 11.24 13.22
C LYS A 393 -8.38 10.62 14.01
N LYS A 394 -8.34 9.29 14.11
CA LYS A 394 -7.27 8.55 14.79
C LYS A 394 -5.97 8.48 13.98
N GLY A 395 -6.03 8.75 12.68
CA GLY A 395 -4.86 8.67 11.79
C GLY A 395 -4.37 7.23 11.54
N GLY A 396 -3.13 7.12 11.08
CA GLY A 396 -2.47 5.83 10.87
C GLY A 396 -2.98 5.02 9.67
N MET A 397 -2.64 3.74 9.64
CA MET A 397 -2.93 2.80 8.55
C MET A 397 -4.43 2.65 8.27
N SER A 398 -5.25 2.55 9.31
CA SER A 398 -6.70 2.41 9.16
C SER A 398 -7.33 3.63 8.47
N ALA A 399 -6.84 4.84 8.78
CA ALA A 399 -7.27 6.06 8.10
C ALA A 399 -6.85 6.07 6.62
N ALA A 400 -5.67 5.56 6.30
CA ALA A 400 -5.19 5.42 4.92
C ALA A 400 -6.08 4.44 4.11
N CYS A 401 -6.46 3.30 4.70
CA CYS A 401 -7.38 2.36 4.06
C CYS A 401 -8.75 2.97 3.79
N VAL A 402 -9.29 3.77 4.74
CA VAL A 402 -10.57 4.46 4.53
C VAL A 402 -10.46 5.48 3.40
N ARG A 403 -9.42 6.32 3.38
CA ARG A 403 -9.19 7.28 2.28
C ARG A 403 -9.10 6.58 0.94
N ARG A 404 -8.40 5.44 0.88
CA ARG A 404 -8.33 4.62 -0.34
C ARG A 404 -9.70 4.10 -0.77
N ALA A 405 -10.48 3.57 0.15
CA ALA A 405 -11.83 3.08 -0.13
C ALA A 405 -12.73 4.19 -0.70
N GLU A 406 -12.69 5.38 -0.10
CA GLU A 406 -13.41 6.55 -0.59
C GLU A 406 -12.96 6.95 -2.00
N GLN A 407 -11.67 6.98 -2.26
CA GLN A 407 -11.11 7.31 -3.57
C GLN A 407 -11.59 6.33 -4.65
N VAL A 408 -11.55 5.04 -4.37
CA VAL A 408 -12.00 4.01 -5.32
C VAL A 408 -13.50 4.13 -5.60
N CYS A 409 -14.32 4.40 -4.57
CA CYS A 409 -15.75 4.64 -4.72
C CYS A 409 -16.03 5.91 -5.54
N MET A 410 -15.36 7.03 -5.25
CA MET A 410 -15.49 8.28 -6.02
C MET A 410 -15.14 8.10 -7.48
N ALA A 411 -13.99 7.46 -7.76
CA ALA A 411 -13.58 7.20 -9.14
C ALA A 411 -14.60 6.35 -9.91
N ALA A 412 -15.22 5.36 -9.27
CA ALA A 412 -16.27 4.55 -9.89
C ALA A 412 -17.53 5.37 -10.18
N MET A 413 -17.95 6.23 -9.24
CA MET A 413 -19.13 7.10 -9.42
C MET A 413 -18.90 8.16 -10.51
N TYR A 414 -17.72 8.79 -10.56
CA TYR A 414 -17.42 9.77 -11.63
C TYR A 414 -17.42 9.11 -13.02
N ARG A 415 -16.87 7.90 -13.15
CA ARG A 415 -16.96 7.13 -14.39
C ARG A 415 -18.41 6.82 -14.80
N ALA A 416 -19.29 6.56 -13.84
CA ALA A 416 -20.72 6.39 -14.10
C ALA A 416 -21.38 7.73 -14.53
N LYS A 417 -21.01 8.85 -13.91
CA LYS A 417 -21.49 10.20 -14.28
C LYS A 417 -21.03 10.61 -15.68
N ILE A 418 -19.78 10.35 -16.06
CA ILE A 418 -19.28 10.58 -17.41
C ILE A 418 -20.14 9.84 -18.45
N ALA A 419 -20.47 8.59 -18.19
CA ALA A 419 -21.32 7.79 -19.09
C ALA A 419 -22.78 8.26 -19.13
N LEU A 420 -23.31 8.78 -18.01
CA LEU A 420 -24.69 9.28 -17.89
C LEU A 420 -24.88 10.66 -18.52
N TYR A 421 -23.88 11.51 -18.40
CA TYR A 421 -23.94 12.93 -18.75
C TYR A 421 -22.86 13.31 -19.77
N PRO A 422 -22.94 12.82 -21.02
CA PRO A 422 -21.88 13.05 -22.02
C PRO A 422 -21.68 14.56 -22.33
N ASN A 423 -22.69 15.39 -22.17
CA ASN A 423 -22.59 16.84 -22.43
C ASN A 423 -21.80 17.59 -21.35
N THR A 424 -21.58 17.00 -20.19
CA THR A 424 -20.77 17.54 -19.06
C THR A 424 -19.67 16.58 -18.65
N ALA A 425 -19.27 15.70 -19.56
CA ALA A 425 -18.27 14.68 -19.32
C ALA A 425 -16.93 15.28 -18.89
N ASP A 426 -16.54 16.42 -19.47
CA ASP A 426 -15.28 17.10 -19.16
C ASP A 426 -15.18 17.51 -17.68
N ILE A 427 -16.29 18.00 -17.09
CA ILE A 427 -16.34 18.36 -15.66
C ILE A 427 -16.09 17.12 -14.79
N TRP A 428 -16.76 16.01 -15.11
CA TRP A 428 -16.60 14.77 -14.33
C TRP A 428 -15.23 14.11 -14.59
N GLN A 429 -14.64 14.33 -15.77
CA GLN A 429 -13.30 13.88 -16.10
C GLN A 429 -12.24 14.65 -15.29
N GLU A 430 -12.41 15.94 -15.12
CA GLU A 430 -11.55 16.76 -14.27
C GLU A 430 -11.57 16.27 -12.81
N HIS A 431 -12.75 16.10 -12.24
CA HIS A 431 -12.90 15.54 -10.89
C HIS A 431 -12.35 14.11 -10.76
N LEU A 432 -12.52 13.29 -11.79
CA LEU A 432 -11.91 11.96 -11.81
C LEU A 432 -10.39 12.04 -11.79
N ASN A 433 -9.80 12.94 -12.58
CA ASN A 433 -8.35 13.16 -12.61
C ASN A 433 -7.82 13.62 -11.26
N GLU A 434 -8.50 14.57 -10.59
CA GLU A 434 -8.15 15.00 -9.24
C GLU A 434 -8.14 13.83 -8.26
N VAL A 435 -9.17 12.99 -8.26
CA VAL A 435 -9.25 11.80 -7.40
C VAL A 435 -8.14 10.81 -7.71
N LEU A 436 -7.76 10.62 -8.97
CA LEU A 436 -6.71 9.69 -9.37
C LEU A 436 -5.30 10.17 -8.97
N GLN A 437 -5.11 11.49 -8.79
CA GLN A 437 -3.85 12.07 -8.36
C GLN A 437 -3.63 12.04 -6.85
N ILE A 438 -4.65 11.69 -6.04
CA ILE A 438 -4.48 11.54 -4.60
C ILE A 438 -3.46 10.43 -4.32
N PRO A 439 -2.34 10.70 -3.61
CA PRO A 439 -1.33 9.70 -3.29
C PRO A 439 -1.92 8.48 -2.60
N GLN A 440 -1.45 7.30 -3.01
CA GLN A 440 -1.96 6.01 -2.52
C GLN A 440 -1.08 5.50 -1.39
N PRO A 441 -1.65 4.86 -0.36
CA PRO A 441 -0.85 4.03 0.54
C PRO A 441 -0.06 2.99 -0.27
N ARG A 442 1.22 2.76 0.10
CA ARG A 442 2.17 1.95 -0.68
C ARG A 442 1.71 0.55 -1.03
N PHE A 443 0.91 -0.03 -0.14
CA PHE A 443 0.40 -1.38 -0.24
C PHE A 443 -0.88 -1.50 -1.08
N LEU A 444 -1.34 -0.42 -1.70
CA LEU A 444 -2.54 -0.49 -2.52
C LEU A 444 -2.22 -0.27 -4.01
N PRO A 445 -2.80 -1.09 -4.90
CA PRO A 445 -2.58 -0.95 -6.33
C PRO A 445 -3.19 0.36 -6.84
N PRO A 446 -2.68 0.91 -7.96
CA PRO A 446 -3.27 2.09 -8.58
C PRO A 446 -4.73 1.82 -8.98
N VAL A 447 -5.54 2.88 -9.02
CA VAL A 447 -6.88 2.78 -9.61
C VAL A 447 -6.72 2.49 -11.09
N LEU A 448 -7.39 1.44 -11.58
CA LEU A 448 -7.31 1.07 -13.00
C LEU A 448 -7.60 2.29 -13.89
N PRO A 449 -6.78 2.54 -14.91
CA PRO A 449 -7.08 3.53 -15.94
C PRO A 449 -8.39 3.18 -16.65
N GLN A 450 -8.95 4.13 -17.38
CA GLN A 450 -10.25 4.00 -18.06
C GLN A 450 -10.22 2.95 -19.17
#